data_490b0e6bc3e375be6f35b2fcba595a7c
#
_entry.id   490b0e6bc3e375be6f35b2fcba595a7c
#
_cell.length_a   1.000
_cell.length_b   1.000
_cell.length_c   1.000
_cell.angle_alpha   90.00
_cell.angle_beta   90.00
_cell.angle_gamma   90.00
#
_symmetry.space_group_name_H-M   'P 1'
#
loop_
_entity.id
_entity.type
_entity.pdbx_description
1 polymer ?
#
loop_
_entity_poly.entity_id
_entity_poly.type
_entity_poly.pdbx_seq_one_letter_code
_entity_poly.pdbx_strand_id
1 'polypeptide(L)'
;MNSGILQVFQRALTCPICMNYFIDPVTIDCGHNFCRPCFYLNWRDMAVLAQCSKCKKTIQQRNLKTDICLKNMASTARKASLWQFLSSEEQICGMHRETKKMFCEVNKSRLCWLCSNSQEHRNHRHCPIEWAAEERREELLKKMQSLWQKACENLRNLNTETTRTRCWKVSTVLLYLLQELIVNKW
;
A
#
# COMPACT_ATOMS: atom_id res chain seq x y z
N MET A 1 -12.86 25.75 -0.98
CA MET A 1 -11.59 25.43 -0.30
C MET A 1 -10.50 25.37 -1.35
N ASN A 2 -9.38 26.07 -1.14
CA ASN A 2 -8.33 26.24 -2.14
C ASN A 2 -7.77 24.87 -2.61
N SER A 3 -7.99 24.54 -3.88
CA SER A 3 -7.46 23.33 -4.52
C SER A 3 -5.93 23.19 -4.37
N GLY A 4 -5.22 24.29 -4.26
CA GLY A 4 -3.77 24.34 -4.05
C GLY A 4 -3.32 23.76 -2.71
N ILE A 5 -3.99 24.05 -1.62
CA ILE A 5 -3.65 23.53 -0.28
C ILE A 5 -3.85 22.01 -0.25
N LEU A 6 -4.95 21.52 -0.81
CA LEU A 6 -5.23 20.08 -0.88
C LEU A 6 -4.15 19.33 -1.68
N GLN A 7 -3.70 19.90 -2.79
CA GLN A 7 -2.63 19.31 -3.60
C GLN A 7 -1.28 19.26 -2.85
N VAL A 8 -0.95 20.29 -2.08
CA VAL A 8 0.27 20.30 -1.26
C VAL A 8 0.22 19.18 -0.21
N PHE A 9 -0.91 19.03 0.49
CA PHE A 9 -1.10 17.94 1.45
C PHE A 9 -1.03 16.56 0.79
N GLN A 10 -1.67 16.38 -0.35
CA GLN A 10 -1.60 15.11 -1.09
C GLN A 10 -0.16 14.76 -1.46
N ARG A 11 0.62 15.72 -1.98
CA ARG A 11 2.04 15.51 -2.28
C ARG A 11 2.88 15.19 -1.06
N ALA A 12 2.61 15.84 0.09
CA ALA A 12 3.31 15.56 1.34
C ALA A 12 3.05 14.16 1.88
N LEU A 13 1.91 13.56 1.57
CA LEU A 13 1.49 12.23 2.00
C LEU A 13 1.75 11.14 0.95
N THR A 14 2.41 11.46 -0.16
CA THR A 14 2.64 10.57 -1.31
C THR A 14 4.08 10.10 -1.37
N CYS A 15 4.27 8.80 -1.54
CA CYS A 15 5.59 8.21 -1.76
C CYS A 15 6.12 8.61 -3.14
N PRO A 16 7.34 9.14 -3.26
CA PRO A 16 7.89 9.59 -4.55
C PRO A 16 8.29 8.45 -5.50
N ILE A 17 8.23 7.21 -5.04
CA ILE A 17 8.58 6.02 -5.85
C ILE A 17 7.32 5.40 -6.46
N CYS A 18 6.33 5.03 -5.63
CA CYS A 18 5.10 4.39 -6.12
C CYS A 18 3.99 5.38 -6.46
N MET A 19 4.18 6.68 -6.17
CA MET A 19 3.21 7.77 -6.41
C MET A 19 1.85 7.55 -5.72
N ASN A 20 1.80 6.71 -4.68
CA ASN A 20 0.64 6.45 -3.84
C ASN A 20 0.83 7.04 -2.44
N TYR A 21 -0.26 7.20 -1.68
CA TYR A 21 -0.16 7.54 -0.27
C TYR A 21 0.75 6.58 0.48
N PHE A 22 1.54 7.10 1.41
CA PHE A 22 2.51 6.31 2.14
C PHE A 22 1.90 5.07 2.80
N ILE A 23 2.58 3.93 2.65
CA ILE A 23 2.27 2.66 3.32
C ILE A 23 3.53 2.25 4.08
N ASP A 24 3.42 2.10 5.40
CA ASP A 24 4.58 1.87 6.28
C ASP A 24 5.76 2.81 5.94
N PRO A 25 5.56 4.14 6.07
CA PRO A 25 6.57 5.11 5.71
C PRO A 25 7.81 5.00 6.61
N VAL A 26 8.97 5.12 6.01
CA VAL A 26 10.26 5.17 6.70
C VAL A 26 10.99 6.45 6.32
N THR A 27 11.64 7.05 7.31
CA THR A 27 12.50 8.23 7.11
C THR A 27 13.94 7.77 6.98
N ILE A 28 14.65 8.24 5.97
CA ILE A 28 16.08 7.98 5.75
C ILE A 28 16.95 9.15 6.24
N ASP A 29 18.26 8.96 6.30
CA ASP A 29 19.24 9.90 6.91
C ASP A 29 19.14 11.34 6.42
N CYS A 30 18.70 11.57 5.21
CA CYS A 30 18.51 12.91 4.64
C CYS A 30 17.13 13.52 4.93
N GLY A 31 16.30 12.88 5.74
CA GLY A 31 14.95 13.34 6.11
C GLY A 31 13.86 13.05 5.09
N HIS A 32 14.14 12.39 3.98
CA HIS A 32 13.11 12.00 3.01
C HIS A 32 12.41 10.71 3.40
N ASN A 33 11.10 10.65 3.09
CA ASN A 33 10.24 9.52 3.41
C ASN A 33 9.95 8.67 2.17
N PHE A 34 9.88 7.37 2.37
CA PHE A 34 9.53 6.37 1.37
C PHE A 34 8.65 5.29 2.00
N CYS A 35 7.80 4.64 1.23
CA CYS A 35 7.22 3.39 1.70
C CYS A 35 8.34 2.38 1.96
N ARG A 36 8.31 1.65 3.07
CA ARG A 36 9.32 0.61 3.37
C ARG A 36 9.48 -0.39 2.22
N PRO A 37 8.40 -0.90 1.60
CA PRO A 37 8.52 -1.75 0.42
C PRO A 37 9.25 -1.09 -0.75
N CYS A 38 8.91 0.16 -1.04
CA CYS A 38 9.58 0.91 -2.11
C CYS A 38 11.07 1.12 -1.82
N PHE A 39 11.39 1.37 -0.53
CA PHE A 39 12.77 1.48 -0.10
C PHE A 39 13.53 0.18 -0.38
N TYR A 40 13.04 -0.95 0.09
CA TYR A 40 13.71 -2.24 -0.11
C TYR A 40 13.82 -2.64 -1.59
N LEU A 41 12.84 -2.32 -2.41
CA LEU A 41 12.87 -2.64 -3.84
C LEU A 41 13.90 -1.82 -4.62
N ASN A 42 14.11 -0.55 -4.25
CA ASN A 42 15.03 0.34 -4.97
C ASN A 42 16.46 0.29 -4.48
N TRP A 43 16.69 -0.06 -3.20
CA TRP A 43 18.02 -0.06 -2.57
C TRP A 43 18.41 -1.44 -2.04
N ARG A 44 18.34 -2.46 -2.88
CA ARG A 44 18.58 -3.86 -2.53
C ARG A 44 20.00 -4.18 -2.18
N ASP A 45 20.93 -3.68 -2.97
CA ASP A 45 22.35 -3.91 -2.80
C ASP A 45 22.95 -2.78 -1.97
N MET A 46 22.85 -2.91 -0.64
CA MET A 46 23.54 -1.99 0.30
C MET A 46 25.08 -2.08 0.19
N ALA A 47 25.61 -2.94 -0.70
CA ALA A 47 27.03 -2.97 -1.06
C ALA A 47 27.42 -1.86 -2.03
N VAL A 48 26.47 -1.30 -2.77
CA VAL A 48 26.66 -0.12 -3.62
C VAL A 48 26.04 1.07 -2.88
N LEU A 49 26.74 2.20 -2.88
CA LEU A 49 26.32 3.46 -2.25
C LEU A 49 24.89 3.83 -2.69
N ALA A 50 23.89 3.45 -1.88
CA ALA A 50 22.50 3.78 -2.11
C ALA A 50 22.31 5.29 -2.01
N GLN A 51 21.66 5.91 -2.98
CA GLN A 51 21.39 7.34 -3.00
C GLN A 51 19.92 7.66 -2.92
N CYS A 52 19.57 8.68 -2.15
CA CYS A 52 18.20 9.18 -2.11
C CYS A 52 17.73 9.64 -3.49
N SER A 53 16.59 9.10 -3.96
CA SER A 53 16.04 9.47 -5.27
C SER A 53 15.64 10.95 -5.37
N LYS A 54 15.36 11.61 -4.22
CA LYS A 54 14.99 13.03 -4.17
C LYS A 54 16.19 14.00 -4.13
N CYS A 55 17.17 13.74 -3.27
CA CYS A 55 18.27 14.68 -3.03
C CYS A 55 19.66 14.14 -3.36
N LYS A 56 19.76 12.92 -3.83
CA LYS A 56 21.00 12.23 -4.23
C LYS A 56 22.02 12.01 -3.10
N LYS A 57 21.69 12.36 -1.84
CA LYS A 57 22.53 12.04 -0.68
C LYS A 57 22.65 10.54 -0.50
N THR A 58 23.83 10.09 -0.13
CA THR A 58 24.13 8.68 0.18
C THR A 58 23.36 8.26 1.42
N ILE A 59 22.78 7.06 1.39
CA ILE A 59 22.00 6.47 2.47
C ILE A 59 22.93 5.51 3.22
N GLN A 60 23.12 5.73 4.53
CA GLN A 60 23.97 4.90 5.38
C GLN A 60 23.17 4.02 6.34
N GLN A 61 21.94 4.40 6.62
CA GLN A 61 21.13 3.79 7.68
C GLN A 61 20.54 2.46 7.25
N ARG A 62 20.84 1.40 8.02
CA ARG A 62 20.31 0.04 7.80
C ARG A 62 19.02 -0.24 8.57
N ASN A 63 18.81 0.42 9.72
CA ASN A 63 17.64 0.22 10.57
C ASN A 63 16.62 1.34 10.36
N LEU A 64 15.64 1.06 9.50
CA LEU A 64 14.58 1.99 9.19
C LEU A 64 13.44 1.88 10.21
N LYS A 65 13.16 2.97 10.91
CA LYS A 65 12.00 3.07 11.79
C LYS A 65 10.80 3.60 11.01
N THR A 66 9.62 3.03 11.28
CA THR A 66 8.37 3.55 10.71
C THR A 66 8.08 4.94 11.28
N ASP A 67 7.79 5.89 10.42
CA ASP A 67 7.21 7.18 10.80
C ASP A 67 5.71 6.99 11.10
N ILE A 68 5.39 6.84 12.39
CA ILE A 68 4.02 6.56 12.85
C ILE A 68 3.09 7.75 12.56
N CYS A 69 3.58 8.98 12.71
CA CYS A 69 2.77 10.16 12.43
C CYS A 69 2.37 10.20 10.95
N LEU A 70 3.33 10.08 10.06
CA LEU A 70 3.09 10.05 8.63
C LEU A 70 2.24 8.83 8.19
N LYS A 71 2.42 7.67 8.84
CA LYS A 71 1.57 6.48 8.63
C LYS A 71 0.12 6.79 8.93
N ASN A 72 -0.17 7.40 10.06
CA ASN A 72 -1.53 7.74 10.49
C ASN A 72 -2.17 8.78 9.57
N MET A 73 -1.44 9.84 9.24
CA MET A 73 -1.91 10.87 8.31
C MET A 73 -2.23 10.30 6.93
N ALA A 74 -1.37 9.47 6.38
CA ALA A 74 -1.57 8.80 5.11
C ALA A 74 -2.76 7.82 5.15
N SER A 75 -2.96 7.10 6.27
CA SER A 75 -4.14 6.25 6.47
C SER A 75 -5.43 7.05 6.43
N THR A 76 -5.48 8.18 7.12
CA THR A 76 -6.64 9.09 7.12
C THR A 76 -6.93 9.63 5.70
N ALA A 77 -5.88 10.02 4.98
CA ALA A 77 -6.03 10.50 3.59
C ALA A 77 -6.56 9.40 2.65
N ARG A 78 -6.11 8.15 2.82
CA ARG A 78 -6.65 7.00 2.06
C ARG A 78 -8.12 6.76 2.34
N LYS A 79 -8.53 6.83 3.62
CA LYS A 79 -9.93 6.68 4.01
C LYS A 79 -10.80 7.76 3.37
N ALA A 80 -10.34 9.02 3.41
CA ALA A 80 -11.05 10.12 2.76
C ALA A 80 -11.19 9.92 1.25
N SER A 81 -10.14 9.45 0.58
CA SER A 81 -10.17 9.11 -0.85
C SER A 81 -11.11 7.95 -1.15
N LEU A 82 -11.15 6.93 -0.28
CA LEU A 82 -12.09 5.81 -0.38
C LEU A 82 -13.55 6.30 -0.25
N TRP A 83 -13.84 7.21 0.69
CA TRP A 83 -15.17 7.78 0.82
C TRP A 83 -15.62 8.54 -0.42
N GLN A 84 -14.72 9.31 -1.02
CA GLN A 84 -15.01 10.01 -2.27
C GLN A 84 -15.34 9.01 -3.40
N PHE A 85 -14.59 7.91 -3.50
CA PHE A 85 -14.88 6.85 -4.46
C PHE A 85 -16.23 6.17 -4.19
N LEU A 86 -16.55 5.86 -2.92
CA LEU A 86 -17.80 5.22 -2.54
C LEU A 86 -19.03 6.11 -2.75
N SER A 87 -18.84 7.41 -2.90
CA SER A 87 -19.94 8.35 -3.21
C SER A 87 -20.28 8.39 -4.70
N SER A 88 -19.56 7.67 -5.57
CA SER A 88 -19.88 7.57 -6.99
C SER A 88 -21.13 6.70 -7.21
N GLU A 89 -21.86 6.97 -8.29
CA GLU A 89 -23.09 6.25 -8.64
C GLU A 89 -22.88 4.73 -8.79
N GLU A 90 -21.72 4.30 -9.26
CA GLU A 90 -21.35 2.88 -9.41
C GLU A 90 -21.30 2.11 -8.07
N GLN A 91 -21.20 2.83 -6.95
CA GLN A 91 -21.14 2.24 -5.60
C GLN A 91 -22.48 2.26 -4.88
N ILE A 92 -23.56 2.63 -5.57
CA ILE A 92 -24.92 2.61 -5.04
C ILE A 92 -25.53 1.20 -5.20
N CYS A 93 -26.24 0.76 -4.19
CA CYS A 93 -27.01 -0.48 -4.26
C CYS A 93 -28.19 -0.33 -5.22
N GLY A 94 -28.31 -1.22 -6.21
CA GLY A 94 -29.39 -1.19 -7.20
C GLY A 94 -30.78 -1.37 -6.59
N MET A 95 -30.89 -2.14 -5.49
CA MET A 95 -32.19 -2.41 -4.82
C MET A 95 -32.61 -1.31 -3.83
N HIS A 96 -31.64 -0.81 -3.04
CA HIS A 96 -31.97 0.08 -1.91
C HIS A 96 -31.57 1.53 -2.13
N ARG A 97 -30.87 1.85 -3.23
CA ARG A 97 -30.36 3.20 -3.55
C ARG A 97 -29.42 3.78 -2.49
N GLU A 98 -28.86 2.95 -1.64
CA GLU A 98 -27.90 3.32 -0.59
C GLU A 98 -26.47 3.01 -1.00
N THR A 99 -25.53 3.78 -0.49
CA THR A 99 -24.08 3.53 -0.68
C THR A 99 -23.67 2.20 -0.06
N LYS A 100 -22.88 1.41 -0.78
CA LYS A 100 -22.33 0.12 -0.30
C LYS A 100 -21.14 0.38 0.63
N LYS A 101 -21.39 0.60 1.92
CA LYS A 101 -20.40 0.93 2.96
C LYS A 101 -19.95 -0.27 3.79
N MET A 102 -20.62 -1.42 3.65
CA MET A 102 -20.30 -2.63 4.39
C MET A 102 -19.60 -3.64 3.49
N PHE A 103 -18.70 -4.42 4.09
CA PHE A 103 -18.01 -5.52 3.44
C PHE A 103 -18.41 -6.84 4.11
N CYS A 104 -18.87 -7.81 3.33
CA CYS A 104 -19.16 -9.16 3.79
C CYS A 104 -17.89 -10.01 3.71
N GLU A 105 -17.41 -10.49 4.86
CA GLU A 105 -16.19 -11.30 4.93
C GLU A 105 -16.36 -12.70 4.36
N VAL A 106 -17.59 -13.21 4.31
CA VAL A 106 -17.92 -14.52 3.74
C VAL A 106 -17.96 -14.46 2.21
N ASN A 107 -18.82 -13.63 1.67
CA ASN A 107 -19.03 -13.54 0.21
C ASN A 107 -18.01 -12.63 -0.49
N LYS A 108 -17.16 -11.95 0.28
CA LYS A 108 -16.17 -10.99 -0.25
C LYS A 108 -16.79 -9.90 -1.12
N SER A 109 -18.01 -9.49 -0.79
CA SER A 109 -18.81 -8.52 -1.53
C SER A 109 -19.08 -7.25 -0.74
N ARG A 110 -19.31 -6.16 -1.46
CA ARG A 110 -19.70 -4.87 -0.87
C ARG A 110 -21.21 -4.79 -0.76
N LEU A 111 -21.71 -4.41 0.40
CA LEU A 111 -23.14 -4.37 0.74
C LEU A 111 -23.53 -2.98 1.24
N CYS A 112 -24.75 -2.55 0.96
CA CYS A 112 -25.37 -1.47 1.72
C CYS A 112 -25.86 -2.00 3.07
N TRP A 113 -26.24 -1.11 3.97
CA TRP A 113 -26.70 -1.48 5.29
C TRP A 113 -27.92 -2.43 5.26
N LEU A 114 -28.89 -2.17 4.39
CA LEU A 114 -30.08 -3.01 4.27
C LEU A 114 -29.77 -4.41 3.73
N CYS A 115 -28.88 -4.51 2.74
CA CYS A 115 -28.42 -5.82 2.26
C CYS A 115 -27.67 -6.61 3.36
N SER A 116 -26.85 -5.97 4.18
CA SER A 116 -26.13 -6.67 5.25
C SER A 116 -27.04 -7.28 6.30
N ASN A 117 -28.24 -6.72 6.50
CA ASN A 117 -29.27 -7.22 7.40
C ASN A 117 -30.31 -8.13 6.70
N SER A 118 -30.17 -8.38 5.40
CA SER A 118 -31.06 -9.26 4.66
C SER A 118 -30.95 -10.72 5.13
N GLN A 119 -31.94 -11.53 4.82
CA GLN A 119 -31.97 -12.95 5.16
C GLN A 119 -30.74 -13.70 4.62
N GLU A 120 -30.21 -13.26 3.51
CA GLU A 120 -29.06 -13.85 2.82
C GLU A 120 -27.72 -13.57 3.52
N HIS A 121 -27.61 -12.40 4.18
CA HIS A 121 -26.35 -11.93 4.75
C HIS A 121 -26.36 -11.79 6.27
N ARG A 122 -27.50 -11.75 6.96
CA ARG A 122 -27.60 -11.46 8.41
C ARG A 122 -26.75 -12.34 9.31
N ASN A 123 -26.44 -13.56 8.88
CA ASN A 123 -25.61 -14.51 9.63
C ASN A 123 -24.13 -14.45 9.22
N HIS A 124 -23.77 -13.58 8.30
CA HIS A 124 -22.39 -13.39 7.88
C HIS A 124 -21.71 -12.32 8.73
N ARG A 125 -20.40 -12.42 8.85
CA ARG A 125 -19.60 -11.38 9.50
C ARG A 125 -19.42 -10.22 8.52
N HIS A 126 -19.72 -9.01 9.01
CA HIS A 126 -19.59 -7.77 8.24
C HIS A 126 -18.71 -6.78 8.98
N CYS A 127 -17.98 -5.97 8.25
CA CYS A 127 -17.23 -4.84 8.76
C CYS A 127 -17.38 -3.61 7.85
N PRO A 128 -17.13 -2.41 8.37
CA PRO A 128 -17.01 -1.23 7.52
C PRO A 128 -15.95 -1.42 6.43
N ILE A 129 -16.23 -0.96 5.22
CA ILE A 129 -15.34 -1.18 4.07
C ILE A 129 -13.94 -0.59 4.28
N GLU A 130 -13.81 0.49 5.05
CA GLU A 130 -12.52 1.11 5.40
C GLU A 130 -11.66 0.16 6.23
N TRP A 131 -12.27 -0.59 7.14
CA TRP A 131 -11.58 -1.57 7.97
C TRP A 131 -11.11 -2.74 7.11
N ALA A 132 -12.00 -3.30 6.29
CA ALA A 132 -11.64 -4.37 5.37
C ALA A 132 -10.47 -3.95 4.45
N ALA A 133 -10.48 -2.72 3.96
CA ALA A 133 -9.45 -2.18 3.09
C ALA A 133 -8.09 -2.05 3.80
N GLU A 134 -8.05 -1.51 5.02
CA GLU A 134 -6.80 -1.35 5.78
C GLU A 134 -6.26 -2.71 6.25
N GLU A 135 -7.12 -3.60 6.76
CA GLU A 135 -6.72 -4.95 7.16
C GLU A 135 -6.10 -5.73 5.99
N ARG A 136 -6.76 -5.69 4.84
CA ARG A 136 -6.24 -6.35 3.64
C ARG A 136 -4.92 -5.77 3.17
N ARG A 137 -4.76 -4.46 3.29
CA ARG A 137 -3.50 -3.76 2.97
C ARG A 137 -2.38 -4.20 3.90
N GLU A 138 -2.63 -4.27 5.21
CA GLU A 138 -1.64 -4.74 6.18
C GLU A 138 -1.26 -6.21 5.96
N GLU A 139 -2.22 -7.07 5.64
CA GLU A 139 -1.97 -8.47 5.30
C GLU A 139 -1.05 -8.59 4.08
N LEU A 140 -1.34 -7.82 3.02
CA LEU A 140 -0.52 -7.81 1.80
C LEU A 140 0.91 -7.30 2.08
N LEU A 141 1.05 -6.28 2.93
CA LEU A 141 2.37 -5.78 3.35
C LEU A 141 3.18 -6.84 4.09
N LYS A 142 2.57 -7.58 5.02
CA LYS A 142 3.23 -8.67 5.75
C LYS A 142 3.67 -9.77 4.80
N LYS A 143 2.82 -10.19 3.87
CA LYS A 143 3.15 -11.18 2.84
C LYS A 143 4.33 -10.71 1.98
N MET A 144 4.30 -9.45 1.56
CA MET A 144 5.37 -8.87 0.76
C MET A 144 6.71 -8.82 1.52
N GLN A 145 6.71 -8.43 2.80
CA GLN A 145 7.92 -8.46 3.63
C GLN A 145 8.48 -9.88 3.76
N SER A 146 7.61 -10.87 3.98
CA SER A 146 8.02 -12.28 4.07
C SER A 146 8.63 -12.78 2.76
N LEU A 147 8.00 -12.51 1.64
CA LEU A 147 8.52 -12.88 0.31
C LEU A 147 9.84 -12.19 0.02
N TRP A 148 9.97 -10.93 0.42
CA TRP A 148 11.20 -10.17 0.28
C TRP A 148 12.35 -10.77 1.10
N GLN A 149 12.10 -11.11 2.36
CA GLN A 149 13.11 -11.75 3.21
C GLN A 149 13.60 -13.06 2.59
N LYS A 150 12.68 -13.92 2.15
CA LYS A 150 13.01 -15.18 1.46
C LYS A 150 13.81 -14.96 0.18
N ALA A 151 13.44 -13.95 -0.62
CA ALA A 151 14.18 -13.61 -1.83
C ALA A 151 15.61 -13.15 -1.51
N CYS A 152 15.79 -12.32 -0.47
CA CYS A 152 17.11 -11.89 -0.02
C CYS A 152 17.96 -13.04 0.54
N GLU A 153 17.37 -13.98 1.27
CA GLU A 153 18.04 -15.19 1.76
C GLU A 153 18.50 -16.11 0.62
N ASN A 154 17.61 -16.37 -0.32
CA ASN A 154 17.93 -17.16 -1.51
C ASN A 154 19.07 -16.54 -2.34
N LEU A 155 19.08 -15.20 -2.43
CA LEU A 155 20.14 -14.48 -3.14
C LEU A 155 21.49 -14.51 -2.43
N ARG A 156 21.51 -14.50 -1.10
CA ARG A 156 22.74 -14.67 -0.32
C ARG A 156 23.35 -16.07 -0.49
N ASN A 157 22.48 -17.08 -0.66
CA ASN A 157 22.90 -18.47 -0.84
C ASN A 157 23.39 -18.76 -2.27
N LEU A 158 23.04 -17.93 -3.24
CA LEU A 158 23.47 -18.02 -4.64
C LEU A 158 24.71 -17.13 -4.87
N ASN A 159 25.85 -17.62 -4.46
CA ASN A 159 27.16 -16.90 -4.46
C ASN A 159 27.79 -16.88 -5.87
N THR A 160 27.20 -16.19 -6.88
CA THR A 160 27.82 -16.04 -8.21
C THR A 160 27.29 -14.82 -8.99
N GLU A 161 28.08 -14.29 -9.93
CA GLU A 161 27.84 -13.11 -10.78
C GLU A 161 26.55 -13.16 -11.65
N THR A 162 25.99 -14.33 -11.86
CA THR A 162 24.69 -14.53 -12.56
C THR A 162 23.49 -14.00 -11.77
N THR A 163 23.67 -13.65 -10.52
CA THR A 163 22.63 -13.20 -9.58
C THR A 163 22.11 -11.80 -9.91
N ARG A 164 22.97 -10.95 -10.49
CA ARG A 164 22.63 -9.54 -10.77
C ARG A 164 21.49 -9.41 -11.78
N THR A 165 21.53 -10.20 -12.83
CA THR A 165 20.52 -10.17 -13.91
C THR A 165 19.20 -10.86 -13.52
N ARG A 166 19.25 -11.90 -12.68
CA ARG A 166 18.05 -12.59 -12.15
C ARG A 166 17.29 -11.71 -11.13
N CYS A 167 18.00 -10.95 -10.31
CA CYS A 167 17.39 -10.02 -9.35
C CYS A 167 16.50 -8.98 -10.01
N TRP A 168 16.91 -8.42 -11.13
CA TRP A 168 16.12 -7.47 -11.91
C TRP A 168 14.78 -8.08 -12.36
N LYS A 169 14.79 -9.32 -12.85
CA LYS A 169 13.57 -10.00 -13.32
C LYS A 169 12.56 -10.29 -12.20
N VAL A 170 13.02 -10.78 -11.05
CA VAL A 170 12.14 -11.03 -9.89
C VAL A 170 11.53 -9.74 -9.36
N SER A 171 12.26 -8.62 -9.41
CA SER A 171 11.75 -7.33 -8.94
C SER A 171 10.72 -6.70 -9.83
N THR A 172 10.96 -6.77 -11.14
CA THR A 172 10.02 -6.23 -12.12
C THR A 172 8.69 -6.99 -12.01
N VAL A 173 8.75 -8.31 -11.86
CA VAL A 173 7.56 -9.15 -11.66
C VAL A 173 6.85 -8.84 -10.32
N LEU A 174 7.59 -8.66 -9.22
CA LEU A 174 6.99 -8.29 -7.94
C LEU A 174 6.39 -6.88 -7.95
N LEU A 175 7.04 -5.91 -8.58
CA LEU A 175 6.49 -4.57 -8.80
C LEU A 175 5.22 -4.60 -9.66
N TYR A 176 5.23 -5.42 -10.71
CA TYR A 176 4.07 -5.57 -11.60
C TYR A 176 2.90 -6.23 -10.86
N LEU A 177 3.15 -7.31 -10.11
CA LEU A 177 2.13 -7.98 -9.30
C LEU A 177 1.59 -7.09 -8.18
N LEU A 178 2.44 -6.26 -7.55
CA LEU A 178 2.01 -5.28 -6.55
C LEU A 178 1.17 -4.17 -7.17
N GLN A 179 1.54 -3.71 -8.35
CA GLN A 179 0.80 -2.70 -9.10
C GLN A 179 -0.58 -3.23 -9.52
N GLU A 180 -0.67 -4.47 -10.00
CA GLU A 180 -1.93 -5.13 -10.29
C GLU A 180 -2.78 -5.38 -9.04
N LEU A 181 -2.19 -5.81 -7.93
CA LEU A 181 -2.91 -6.05 -6.68
C LEU A 181 -3.40 -4.75 -6.01
N ILE A 182 -2.71 -3.63 -6.24
CA ILE A 182 -3.09 -2.32 -5.68
C ILE A 182 -4.07 -1.58 -6.60
N VAL A 183 -3.93 -1.75 -7.92
CA VAL A 183 -4.72 -0.98 -8.92
C VAL A 183 -5.95 -1.75 -9.40
N ASN A 184 -5.88 -3.08 -9.58
CA ASN A 184 -6.92 -3.86 -10.25
C ASN A 184 -7.89 -4.62 -9.32
N LYS A 185 -7.85 -4.43 -8.01
CA LYS A 185 -8.76 -5.09 -7.05
C LYS A 185 -9.58 -4.11 -6.21
N TRP A 186 -9.92 -2.98 -6.82
CA TRP A 186 -10.92 -2.06 -6.26
C TRP A 186 -11.99 -1.75 -7.29
#